data_fc0f1539bd5f62e450ce86f39590601b
#
_entry.id   fc0f1539bd5f62e450ce86f39590601b
#
_cell.length_a   1.000
_cell.length_b   1.000
_cell.length_c   1.000
_cell.angle_alpha   90.00
_cell.angle_beta   90.00
_cell.angle_gamma   90.00
#
_symmetry.space_group_name_H-M   'P 1'
#
loop_
_entity.id
_entity.type
_entity.pdbx_description
1 polymer ?
#
loop_
_entity_poly.entity_id
_entity_poly.type
_entity_poly.pdbx_seq_one_letter_code
_entity_poly.pdbx_strand_id
1 'polypeptide(L)'
;MKSLSLVHAAIGAFTTSALMSLAQPALAQAKPGIERMYVLYCGDIALNDASSFTPGASGPGHLTATCYLIKHARGWVLFDTGLGDHIINMPNGQKSQAGMWTLKKTLESQLAELGLKPSDINYVALSHSHGDHVGNLNLFSQSTLVVQKPEYEWKPPVGVSPFKPGMKAITPEGDHDLFGDGSVVLIATYGHSPGHQNLLVRLPKTGAVMLTGDSVHTKANWDSGRVPQRNFDVPQSLAALERMRAVLQEAKAVLWIGHEPSEVPLRRYAPAYYD
;
A
#
# COMPACT_ATOMS: atom_id res chain seq x y z
N MET A 1 71.84 -58.73 -23.28
CA MET A 1 71.75 -57.27 -23.32
C MET A 1 70.45 -56.95 -22.48
N LYS A 2 70.64 -56.44 -21.26
CA LYS A 2 69.61 -56.21 -20.27
C LYS A 2 69.28 -54.71 -20.23
N SER A 3 68.02 -54.35 -20.56
CA SER A 3 67.49 -52.97 -20.45
C SER A 3 67.00 -52.71 -19.05
N LEU A 4 67.57 -51.70 -18.36
CA LEU A 4 67.08 -51.19 -17.07
C LEU A 4 65.95 -50.12 -17.32
N SER A 5 64.82 -50.35 -16.76
CA SER A 5 63.74 -49.37 -16.71
C SER A 5 63.83 -48.59 -15.40
N LEU A 6 64.02 -47.27 -15.52
CA LEU A 6 63.86 -46.33 -14.35
C LEU A 6 62.38 -46.05 -14.06
N VAL A 7 62.05 -46.29 -12.84
CA VAL A 7 60.71 -45.86 -12.30
C VAL A 7 60.89 -44.49 -11.69
N HIS A 8 60.20 -43.49 -12.20
CA HIS A 8 60.10 -42.15 -11.57
C HIS A 8 58.85 -42.11 -10.63
N ALA A 9 59.13 -41.95 -9.36
CA ALA A 9 58.09 -41.68 -8.38
C ALA A 9 57.79 -40.19 -8.36
N ALA A 10 56.56 -39.82 -8.70
CA ALA A 10 56.06 -38.45 -8.60
C ALA A 10 55.45 -38.25 -7.20
N ILE A 11 56.03 -37.36 -6.41
CA ILE A 11 55.54 -36.91 -5.11
C ILE A 11 54.52 -35.80 -5.38
N GLY A 12 53.24 -36.09 -5.24
CA GLY A 12 52.14 -35.10 -5.31
C GLY A 12 52.02 -34.33 -3.99
N ALA A 13 52.33 -33.05 -4.00
CA ALA A 13 52.08 -32.16 -2.87
C ALA A 13 50.60 -31.75 -2.85
N PHE A 14 49.84 -32.22 -1.88
CA PHE A 14 48.49 -31.75 -1.64
C PHE A 14 48.55 -30.42 -0.87
N THR A 15 48.25 -29.31 -1.52
CA THR A 15 48.03 -28.03 -0.90
C THR A 15 46.57 -27.95 -0.46
N THR A 16 46.32 -28.08 0.83
CA THR A 16 45.00 -27.81 1.43
C THR A 16 44.77 -26.31 1.52
N SER A 17 43.97 -25.77 0.57
CA SER A 17 43.46 -24.39 0.66
C SER A 17 42.35 -24.31 1.72
N ALA A 18 42.66 -23.73 2.85
CA ALA A 18 41.66 -23.38 3.88
C ALA A 18 40.82 -22.21 3.35
N LEU A 19 39.57 -22.47 2.97
CA LEU A 19 38.56 -21.43 2.69
C LEU A 19 38.21 -20.77 4.02
N MET A 20 38.79 -19.61 4.31
CA MET A 20 38.27 -18.71 5.37
C MET A 20 36.92 -18.15 4.91
N SER A 21 35.84 -18.69 5.44
CA SER A 21 34.49 -18.10 5.34
C SER A 21 34.50 -16.79 6.13
N LEU A 22 34.59 -15.67 5.43
CA LEU A 22 34.33 -14.35 6.02
C LEU A 22 32.84 -14.27 6.33
N ALA A 23 32.46 -14.49 7.59
CA ALA A 23 31.13 -14.21 8.10
C ALA A 23 30.87 -12.71 7.89
N GLN A 24 30.00 -12.37 6.94
CA GLN A 24 29.49 -11.01 6.81
C GLN A 24 28.75 -10.66 8.10
N PRO A 25 29.05 -9.52 8.76
CA PRO A 25 28.27 -9.10 9.91
C PRO A 25 26.81 -8.95 9.46
N ALA A 26 25.90 -9.65 10.11
CA ALA A 26 24.46 -9.44 9.95
C ALA A 26 24.22 -7.96 10.24
N LEU A 27 23.80 -7.21 9.21
CA LEU A 27 23.33 -5.84 9.39
C LEU A 27 22.22 -5.90 10.41
N ALA A 28 22.49 -5.39 11.60
CA ALA A 28 21.47 -5.23 12.64
C ALA A 28 20.32 -4.46 11.99
N GLN A 29 19.15 -5.10 11.81
CA GLN A 29 17.97 -4.43 11.30
C GLN A 29 17.73 -3.23 12.21
N ALA A 30 17.90 -2.03 11.68
CA ALA A 30 17.58 -0.81 12.39
C ALA A 30 16.13 -0.96 12.88
N LYS A 31 15.89 -0.65 14.17
CA LYS A 31 14.52 -0.68 14.70
C LYS A 31 13.65 0.17 13.80
N PRO A 32 12.50 -0.34 13.33
CA PRO A 32 11.61 0.43 12.47
C PRO A 32 11.35 1.78 13.10
N GLY A 33 11.50 2.86 12.34
CA GLY A 33 11.25 4.21 12.84
C GLY A 33 9.76 4.51 13.09
N ILE A 34 8.88 3.51 12.95
CA ILE A 34 7.44 3.62 13.22
C ILE A 34 7.18 3.48 14.71
N GLU A 35 6.41 4.43 15.26
CA GLU A 35 5.90 4.41 16.61
C GLU A 35 4.53 3.73 16.68
N ARG A 36 3.62 4.08 15.75
CA ARG A 36 2.25 3.58 15.74
C ARG A 36 1.55 3.84 14.41
N MET A 37 0.47 3.08 14.17
CA MET A 37 -0.44 3.27 13.03
C MET A 37 -1.89 3.30 13.54
N TYR A 38 -2.66 4.28 13.08
CA TYR A 38 -4.10 4.40 13.30
C TYR A 38 -4.85 3.99 12.04
N VAL A 39 -5.98 3.32 12.22
CA VAL A 39 -6.98 3.07 11.19
C VAL A 39 -8.03 4.16 11.29
N LEU A 40 -8.33 4.84 10.20
CA LEU A 40 -9.32 5.91 10.12
C LEU A 40 -10.49 5.45 9.25
N TYR A 41 -11.72 5.76 9.68
CA TYR A 41 -12.89 5.58 8.85
C TYR A 41 -12.93 6.69 7.80
N CYS A 42 -12.98 6.31 6.53
CA CYS A 42 -12.93 7.27 5.43
C CYS A 42 -14.14 7.22 4.51
N GLY A 43 -15.16 6.44 4.86
CA GLY A 43 -16.48 6.43 4.21
C GLY A 43 -17.09 5.06 3.97
N ASP A 44 -18.34 5.08 3.53
CA ASP A 44 -19.11 3.93 3.08
C ASP A 44 -19.55 4.11 1.62
N ILE A 45 -19.51 3.05 0.84
CA ILE A 45 -19.86 3.02 -0.57
C ILE A 45 -20.92 1.96 -0.81
N ALA A 46 -22.18 2.38 -0.93
CA ALA A 46 -23.25 1.49 -1.35
C ALA A 46 -23.21 1.31 -2.86
N LEU A 47 -23.03 0.08 -3.32
CA LEU A 47 -22.90 -0.27 -4.75
C LEU A 47 -24.27 -0.58 -5.34
N ASN A 48 -24.53 -0.10 -6.56
CA ASN A 48 -25.69 -0.51 -7.34
C ASN A 48 -25.58 -1.98 -7.78
N ASP A 49 -24.36 -2.41 -8.11
CA ASP A 49 -24.05 -3.79 -8.49
C ASP A 49 -22.64 -4.17 -8.03
N ALA A 50 -22.56 -5.14 -7.14
CA ALA A 50 -21.33 -5.67 -6.58
C ALA A 50 -20.43 -6.33 -7.63
N SER A 51 -20.97 -6.83 -8.74
CA SER A 51 -20.20 -7.46 -9.82
C SER A 51 -19.17 -6.52 -10.46
N SER A 52 -19.42 -5.20 -10.36
CA SER A 52 -18.50 -4.16 -10.84
C SER A 52 -17.12 -4.19 -10.14
N PHE A 53 -17.07 -4.70 -8.90
CA PHE A 53 -15.86 -4.75 -8.08
C PHE A 53 -15.46 -6.18 -7.72
N THR A 54 -16.44 -7.08 -7.59
CA THR A 54 -16.23 -8.47 -7.18
C THR A 54 -16.72 -9.42 -8.28
N PRO A 55 -15.86 -9.92 -9.16
CA PRO A 55 -16.25 -10.84 -10.22
C PRO A 55 -16.95 -12.09 -9.66
N GLY A 56 -18.18 -12.35 -10.14
CA GLY A 56 -19.02 -13.44 -9.68
C GLY A 56 -20.03 -13.05 -8.59
N ALA A 57 -19.96 -11.86 -8.04
CA ALA A 57 -21.04 -11.29 -7.24
C ALA A 57 -22.18 -10.77 -8.15
N SER A 58 -23.33 -10.44 -7.57
CA SER A 58 -24.48 -9.88 -8.28
C SER A 58 -25.35 -9.04 -7.34
N GLY A 59 -26.08 -8.09 -7.90
CA GLY A 59 -26.98 -7.20 -7.15
C GLY A 59 -26.25 -6.16 -6.29
N PRO A 60 -27.00 -5.43 -5.42
CA PRO A 60 -26.44 -4.42 -4.56
C PRO A 60 -25.34 -4.94 -3.67
N GLY A 61 -24.36 -4.09 -3.38
CA GLY A 61 -23.23 -4.42 -2.51
C GLY A 61 -22.82 -3.24 -1.63
N HIS A 62 -21.76 -3.44 -0.87
CA HIS A 62 -21.21 -2.44 0.02
C HIS A 62 -19.69 -2.58 0.07
N LEU A 63 -18.99 -1.43 0.01
CA LEU A 63 -17.57 -1.31 0.29
C LEU A 63 -17.37 -0.25 1.38
N THR A 64 -16.26 -0.32 2.09
CA THR A 64 -15.80 0.72 3.02
C THR A 64 -14.64 1.49 2.39
N ALA A 65 -14.40 2.71 2.82
CA ALA A 65 -13.16 3.42 2.54
C ALA A 65 -12.38 3.56 3.85
N THR A 66 -11.14 3.09 3.85
CA THR A 66 -10.27 3.09 5.02
C THR A 66 -8.98 3.85 4.71
N CYS A 67 -8.60 4.77 5.60
CA CYS A 67 -7.32 5.47 5.53
C CYS A 67 -6.43 5.05 6.69
N TYR A 68 -5.12 5.28 6.56
CA TYR A 68 -4.18 4.87 7.58
C TYR A 68 -3.22 6.02 7.92
N LEU A 69 -3.13 6.34 9.20
CA LEU A 69 -2.24 7.40 9.69
C LEU A 69 -1.08 6.78 10.47
N ILE A 70 0.13 6.96 9.98
CA ILE A 70 1.34 6.34 10.51
C ILE A 70 2.21 7.40 11.15
N LYS A 71 2.57 7.21 12.43
CA LYS A 71 3.58 8.01 13.11
C LYS A 71 4.93 7.35 12.95
N HIS A 72 5.80 8.01 12.24
CA HIS A 72 7.21 7.68 12.12
C HIS A 72 8.07 8.71 12.86
N ALA A 73 9.28 8.36 13.30
CA ALA A 73 10.22 9.29 13.96
C ALA A 73 10.51 10.55 13.11
N ARG A 74 10.42 10.42 11.78
CA ARG A 74 10.65 11.51 10.82
C ARG A 74 9.37 12.20 10.33
N GLY A 75 8.22 11.99 10.98
CA GLY A 75 6.97 12.69 10.68
C GLY A 75 5.75 11.79 10.55
N TRP A 76 4.63 12.40 10.21
CA TRP A 76 3.35 11.74 9.97
C TRP A 76 3.18 11.38 8.50
N VAL A 77 2.73 10.17 8.21
CA VAL A 77 2.33 9.71 6.87
C VAL A 77 0.85 9.37 6.90
N LEU A 78 0.08 9.95 6.02
CA LEU A 78 -1.31 9.56 5.77
C LEU A 78 -1.35 8.76 4.46
N PHE A 79 -1.87 7.54 4.51
CA PHE A 79 -2.10 6.70 3.32
C PHE A 79 -3.57 6.76 2.95
N ASP A 80 -3.85 7.33 1.79
CA ASP A 80 -5.12 7.74 1.23
C ASP A 80 -5.86 8.80 2.06
N THR A 81 -6.78 9.54 1.44
CA THR A 81 -7.54 10.62 2.07
C THR A 81 -9.05 10.41 2.04
N GLY A 82 -9.50 9.24 1.56
CA GLY A 82 -10.90 8.81 1.62
C GLY A 82 -11.86 9.63 0.79
N LEU A 83 -13.14 9.51 1.10
CA LEU A 83 -14.21 10.35 0.58
C LEU A 83 -14.08 11.78 1.10
N GLY A 84 -14.48 12.76 0.26
CA GLY A 84 -14.41 14.17 0.65
C GLY A 84 -15.28 14.51 1.87
N ASP A 85 -14.72 15.23 2.83
CA ASP A 85 -15.39 15.60 4.09
C ASP A 85 -16.69 16.40 3.87
N HIS A 86 -16.85 17.08 2.72
CA HIS A 86 -18.08 17.78 2.36
C HIS A 86 -19.31 16.87 2.29
N ILE A 87 -19.13 15.56 2.07
CA ILE A 87 -20.21 14.56 1.99
C ILE A 87 -20.97 14.42 3.30
N ILE A 88 -20.36 14.75 4.46
CA ILE A 88 -21.01 14.72 5.77
C ILE A 88 -22.28 15.59 5.80
N ASN A 89 -22.31 16.65 5.00
CA ASN A 89 -23.41 17.60 4.90
C ASN A 89 -24.47 17.20 3.85
N MET A 90 -24.35 16.01 3.25
CA MET A 90 -25.27 15.50 2.22
C MET A 90 -26.16 14.41 2.83
N PRO A 91 -27.41 14.71 3.23
CA PRO A 91 -28.29 13.75 3.94
C PRO A 91 -28.53 12.46 3.18
N ASN A 92 -28.52 12.53 1.83
CA ASN A 92 -28.72 11.40 0.95
C ASN A 92 -27.42 10.86 0.35
N GLY A 93 -26.27 11.34 0.85
CA GLY A 93 -24.96 11.00 0.29
C GLY A 93 -24.69 11.63 -1.08
N GLN A 94 -23.54 11.31 -1.66
CA GLN A 94 -23.10 11.77 -2.98
C GLN A 94 -23.21 10.62 -3.99
N LYS A 95 -23.94 10.85 -5.09
CA LYS A 95 -23.99 9.90 -6.21
C LYS A 95 -22.64 9.76 -6.87
N SER A 96 -22.24 8.52 -7.16
CA SER A 96 -21.08 8.16 -7.99
C SER A 96 -21.51 7.22 -9.12
N GLN A 97 -20.61 6.91 -10.04
CA GLN A 97 -20.88 5.91 -11.10
C GLN A 97 -21.17 4.51 -10.52
N ALA A 98 -20.52 4.16 -9.40
CA ALA A 98 -20.64 2.86 -8.77
C ALA A 98 -21.87 2.74 -7.85
N GLY A 99 -22.36 3.87 -7.32
CA GLY A 99 -23.46 3.88 -6.36
C GLY A 99 -23.51 5.16 -5.52
N MET A 100 -23.70 5.01 -4.22
CA MET A 100 -23.87 6.11 -3.28
C MET A 100 -22.74 6.14 -2.26
N TRP A 101 -22.09 7.28 -2.14
CA TRP A 101 -21.06 7.56 -1.13
C TRP A 101 -21.68 8.25 0.08
N THR A 102 -21.37 7.77 1.27
CA THR A 102 -21.82 8.37 2.53
C THR A 102 -20.68 8.49 3.53
N LEU A 103 -20.74 9.48 4.39
CA LEU A 103 -19.74 9.75 5.41
C LEU A 103 -20.42 9.96 6.76
N LYS A 104 -19.94 9.26 7.80
CA LYS A 104 -20.44 9.39 9.19
C LYS A 104 -19.54 10.27 10.06
N LYS A 105 -18.27 10.43 9.65
CA LYS A 105 -17.24 11.14 10.38
C LYS A 105 -16.21 11.70 9.38
N THR A 106 -15.85 12.96 9.51
CA THR A 106 -14.88 13.61 8.64
C THR A 106 -13.46 13.14 8.96
N LEU A 107 -12.58 13.14 7.97
CA LEU A 107 -11.15 12.89 8.18
C LEU A 107 -10.54 13.94 9.11
N GLU A 108 -10.89 15.21 8.89
CA GLU A 108 -10.39 16.32 9.71
C GLU A 108 -10.79 16.17 11.18
N SER A 109 -12.04 15.75 11.49
CA SER A 109 -12.47 15.51 12.87
C SER A 109 -11.71 14.37 13.55
N GLN A 110 -11.37 13.31 12.81
CA GLN A 110 -10.59 12.20 13.34
C GLN A 110 -9.14 12.61 13.62
N LEU A 111 -8.55 13.44 12.78
CA LEU A 111 -7.24 14.03 13.08
C LEU A 111 -7.29 14.91 14.34
N ALA A 112 -8.33 15.74 14.47
CA ALA A 112 -8.52 16.61 15.64
C ALA A 112 -8.67 15.82 16.95
N GLU A 113 -9.34 14.66 16.95
CA GLU A 113 -9.42 13.76 18.12
C GLU A 113 -8.04 13.19 18.52
N LEU A 114 -7.11 13.09 17.58
CA LEU A 114 -5.73 12.69 17.86
C LEU A 114 -4.82 13.89 18.22
N GLY A 115 -5.40 15.10 18.34
CA GLY A 115 -4.67 16.33 18.60
C GLY A 115 -3.87 16.84 17.40
N LEU A 116 -4.27 16.45 16.18
CA LEU A 116 -3.62 16.81 14.93
C LEU A 116 -4.52 17.68 14.05
N LYS A 117 -3.89 18.42 13.17
CA LYS A 117 -4.54 19.18 12.07
C LYS A 117 -3.88 18.78 10.75
N PRO A 118 -4.52 19.01 9.60
CA PRO A 118 -3.98 18.62 8.30
C PRO A 118 -2.54 19.13 8.04
N SER A 119 -2.19 20.31 8.55
CA SER A 119 -0.84 20.87 8.40
C SER A 119 0.26 20.14 9.21
N ASP A 120 -0.10 19.24 10.12
CA ASP A 120 0.87 18.44 10.88
C ASP A 120 1.28 17.18 10.12
N ILE A 121 0.57 16.86 9.03
CA ILE A 121 0.85 15.70 8.17
C ILE A 121 1.98 16.04 7.21
N ASN A 122 3.10 15.33 7.34
CA ASN A 122 4.30 15.58 6.55
C ASN A 122 4.23 14.97 5.14
N TYR A 123 3.64 13.78 5.04
CA TYR A 123 3.51 13.04 3.78
C TYR A 123 2.07 12.55 3.59
N VAL A 124 1.55 12.72 2.39
CA VAL A 124 0.33 12.04 1.94
C VAL A 124 0.73 11.07 0.84
N ALA A 125 0.71 9.79 1.17
CA ALA A 125 0.93 8.73 0.20
C ALA A 125 -0.44 8.27 -0.33
N LEU A 126 -0.61 8.25 -1.64
CA LEU A 126 -1.85 7.80 -2.28
C LEU A 126 -1.63 6.45 -2.91
N SER A 127 -2.59 5.54 -2.70
CA SER A 127 -2.63 4.30 -3.45
C SER A 127 -2.83 4.57 -4.94
N HIS A 128 -3.74 5.47 -5.27
CA HIS A 128 -4.05 5.94 -6.62
C HIS A 128 -4.97 7.18 -6.59
N SER A 129 -5.47 7.63 -7.76
CA SER A 129 -6.15 8.93 -7.91
C SER A 129 -7.68 8.86 -8.04
N HIS A 130 -8.33 7.73 -7.72
CA HIS A 130 -9.79 7.67 -7.70
C HIS A 130 -10.39 8.48 -6.54
N GLY A 131 -11.63 8.94 -6.72
CA GLY A 131 -12.26 9.94 -5.85
C GLY A 131 -12.42 9.55 -4.38
N ASP A 132 -12.54 8.28 -4.10
CA ASP A 132 -12.65 7.71 -2.75
C ASP A 132 -11.29 7.50 -2.04
N HIS A 133 -10.18 7.83 -2.72
CA HIS A 133 -8.83 7.84 -2.16
C HIS A 133 -8.25 9.26 -2.05
N VAL A 134 -8.75 10.20 -2.86
CA VAL A 134 -8.22 11.57 -2.96
C VAL A 134 -9.18 12.65 -2.47
N GLY A 135 -10.33 12.27 -1.90
CA GLY A 135 -11.43 13.20 -1.62
C GLY A 135 -11.08 14.38 -0.73
N ASN A 136 -10.10 14.22 0.16
CA ASN A 136 -9.62 15.27 1.06
C ASN A 136 -8.19 15.75 0.75
N LEU A 137 -7.61 15.41 -0.40
CA LEU A 137 -6.23 15.78 -0.74
C LEU A 137 -5.99 17.30 -0.64
N ASN A 138 -7.01 18.11 -0.92
CA ASN A 138 -6.95 19.56 -0.83
C ASN A 138 -6.66 20.10 0.59
N LEU A 139 -6.95 19.35 1.65
CA LEU A 139 -6.65 19.72 3.03
C LEU A 139 -5.15 19.69 3.35
N PHE A 140 -4.38 18.91 2.58
CA PHE A 140 -2.98 18.59 2.84
C PHE A 140 -2.00 19.36 1.95
N SER A 141 -2.30 20.63 1.65
CA SER A 141 -1.48 21.46 0.74
C SER A 141 -0.04 21.72 1.21
N GLN A 142 0.24 21.50 2.50
CA GLN A 142 1.58 21.64 3.08
C GLN A 142 2.37 20.31 3.09
N SER A 143 1.71 19.19 2.85
CA SER A 143 2.31 17.87 2.85
C SER A 143 3.08 17.62 1.55
N THR A 144 4.07 16.71 1.61
CA THR A 144 4.67 16.13 0.42
C THR A 144 3.81 14.98 -0.07
N LEU A 145 3.27 15.09 -1.27
CA LEU A 145 2.56 14.00 -1.95
C LEU A 145 3.54 12.89 -2.33
N VAL A 146 3.14 11.62 -2.13
CA VAL A 146 3.92 10.45 -2.54
C VAL A 146 3.04 9.55 -3.38
N VAL A 147 3.28 9.51 -4.68
CA VAL A 147 2.48 8.78 -5.66
C VAL A 147 3.35 8.33 -6.82
N GLN A 148 3.08 7.18 -7.42
CA GLN A 148 3.84 6.70 -8.56
C GLN A 148 3.75 7.68 -9.74
N LYS A 149 4.84 7.83 -10.47
CA LYS A 149 4.92 8.76 -11.60
C LYS A 149 3.85 8.49 -12.68
N PRO A 150 3.58 7.23 -13.08
CA PRO A 150 2.51 6.96 -14.04
C PRO A 150 1.13 7.41 -13.55
N GLU A 151 0.85 7.38 -12.24
CA GLU A 151 -0.39 7.89 -11.66
C GLU A 151 -0.42 9.41 -11.64
N TYR A 152 0.69 10.03 -11.27
CA TYR A 152 0.80 11.49 -11.22
C TYR A 152 0.61 12.15 -12.59
N GLU A 153 1.13 11.52 -13.64
CA GLU A 153 1.05 11.98 -15.02
C GLU A 153 -0.26 11.57 -15.73
N TRP A 154 -1.02 10.67 -15.13
CA TRP A 154 -2.24 10.14 -15.74
C TRP A 154 -3.30 11.21 -15.91
N LYS A 155 -3.92 11.19 -17.09
CA LYS A 155 -5.09 11.99 -17.42
C LYS A 155 -6.28 11.04 -17.51
N PRO A 156 -7.08 10.90 -16.47
CA PRO A 156 -8.21 9.98 -16.49
C PRO A 156 -9.19 10.40 -17.60
N PRO A 157 -9.83 9.45 -18.29
CA PRO A 157 -10.75 9.73 -19.39
C PRO A 157 -12.02 10.46 -18.91
N VAL A 158 -12.33 10.36 -17.62
CA VAL A 158 -13.46 11.04 -16.96
C VAL A 158 -12.95 11.68 -15.66
N GLY A 159 -13.36 12.92 -15.43
CA GLY A 159 -12.93 13.69 -14.25
C GLY A 159 -11.71 14.58 -14.52
N VAL A 160 -11.16 15.09 -13.44
CA VAL A 160 -10.00 15.99 -13.47
C VAL A 160 -8.94 15.38 -12.57
N SER A 161 -7.68 15.44 -12.97
CA SER A 161 -6.57 15.04 -12.11
C SER A 161 -6.64 15.79 -10.78
N PRO A 162 -6.54 15.10 -9.62
CA PRO A 162 -6.51 15.75 -8.31
C PRO A 162 -5.22 16.50 -8.06
N PHE A 163 -4.20 16.26 -8.88
CA PHE A 163 -2.86 16.81 -8.72
C PHE A 163 -2.79 18.21 -9.33
N LYS A 164 -2.46 19.19 -8.49
CA LYS A 164 -2.36 20.59 -8.92
C LYS A 164 -0.91 20.95 -9.25
N PRO A 165 -0.68 21.83 -10.25
CA PRO A 165 0.65 22.38 -10.49
C PRO A 165 1.25 23.00 -9.22
N GLY A 166 2.53 22.72 -8.96
CA GLY A 166 3.25 23.26 -7.80
C GLY A 166 3.09 22.46 -6.50
N MET A 167 2.32 21.37 -6.48
CA MET A 167 2.32 20.44 -5.34
C MET A 167 3.73 19.85 -5.16
N LYS A 168 4.21 19.88 -3.92
CA LYS A 168 5.45 19.19 -3.57
C LYS A 168 5.20 17.68 -3.65
N ALA A 169 5.91 16.97 -4.52
CA ALA A 169 5.68 15.55 -4.76
C ALA A 169 6.98 14.75 -4.85
N ILE A 170 6.91 13.50 -4.37
CA ILE A 170 7.86 12.42 -4.63
C ILE A 170 7.13 11.46 -5.57
N THR A 171 7.66 11.27 -6.79
CA THR A 171 7.02 10.47 -7.83
C THR A 171 7.94 9.33 -8.27
N PRO A 172 8.06 8.24 -7.47
CA PRO A 172 8.89 7.11 -7.84
C PRO A 172 8.29 6.32 -9.02
N GLU A 173 9.14 5.52 -9.66
CA GLU A 173 8.74 4.44 -10.57
C GLU A 173 9.19 3.11 -9.96
N GLY A 174 8.24 2.24 -9.59
CA GLY A 174 8.53 0.99 -8.87
C GLY A 174 8.45 1.13 -7.36
N ASP A 175 9.04 0.18 -6.63
CA ASP A 175 9.01 0.20 -5.17
C ASP A 175 9.82 1.36 -4.60
N HIS A 176 9.30 1.93 -3.51
CA HIS A 176 9.95 3.08 -2.88
C HIS A 176 9.89 3.00 -1.36
N ASP A 177 11.04 2.90 -0.72
CA ASP A 177 11.17 3.02 0.72
C ASP A 177 11.17 4.51 1.10
N LEU A 178 10.05 4.98 1.65
CA LEU A 178 9.84 6.42 1.93
C LEU A 178 10.91 6.99 2.87
N PHE A 179 11.39 6.17 3.78
CA PHE A 179 12.35 6.60 4.78
C PHE A 179 13.73 5.95 4.65
N GLY A 180 13.91 4.96 3.77
CA GLY A 180 15.16 4.25 3.58
C GLY A 180 15.55 3.33 4.76
N ASP A 181 14.59 2.99 5.63
CA ASP A 181 14.79 2.11 6.77
C ASP A 181 13.92 0.83 6.71
N GLY A 182 13.23 0.63 5.59
CA GLY A 182 12.37 -0.51 5.34
C GLY A 182 11.03 -0.49 6.10
N SER A 183 10.73 0.56 6.86
CA SER A 183 9.55 0.58 7.73
C SER A 183 8.25 0.96 7.01
N VAL A 184 8.34 1.83 6.00
CA VAL A 184 7.22 2.32 5.19
C VAL A 184 7.63 2.22 3.72
N VAL A 185 7.16 1.18 3.04
CA VAL A 185 7.56 0.89 1.65
C VAL A 185 6.34 0.88 0.75
N LEU A 186 6.34 1.76 -0.25
CA LEU A 186 5.36 1.73 -1.33
C LEU A 186 5.73 0.60 -2.29
N ILE A 187 4.78 -0.28 -2.55
CA ILE A 187 4.95 -1.43 -3.45
C ILE A 187 4.16 -1.14 -4.72
N ALA A 188 4.83 -1.02 -5.84
CA ALA A 188 4.18 -0.80 -7.12
C ALA A 188 3.29 -1.99 -7.50
N THR A 189 2.00 -1.75 -7.68
CA THR A 189 0.96 -2.74 -8.00
C THR A 189 0.06 -2.21 -9.10
N TYR A 190 0.67 -1.85 -10.23
CA TYR A 190 0.00 -1.26 -11.38
C TYR A 190 -1.11 -2.16 -11.94
N GLY A 191 -2.12 -1.58 -12.55
CA GLY A 191 -3.18 -2.30 -13.25
C GLY A 191 -4.59 -1.86 -12.89
N HIS A 192 -4.93 -1.64 -11.62
CA HIS A 192 -6.19 -1.00 -11.24
C HIS A 192 -6.26 0.43 -11.80
N SER A 193 -5.18 1.16 -11.64
CA SER A 193 -4.85 2.41 -12.32
C SER A 193 -3.40 2.33 -12.85
N PRO A 194 -2.95 3.27 -13.71
CA PRO A 194 -1.62 3.21 -14.31
C PRO A 194 -0.46 3.17 -13.32
N GLY A 195 -0.62 3.82 -12.18
CA GLY A 195 0.41 3.93 -11.14
C GLY A 195 -0.07 3.51 -9.76
N HIS A 196 -0.99 2.54 -9.68
CA HIS A 196 -1.46 2.04 -8.40
C HIS A 196 -0.31 1.48 -7.54
N GLN A 197 -0.35 1.74 -6.24
CA GLN A 197 0.61 1.22 -5.26
C GLN A 197 -0.06 0.80 -3.95
N ASN A 198 0.47 -0.26 -3.34
CA ASN A 198 0.15 -0.68 -1.98
C ASN A 198 1.13 -0.07 -0.99
N LEU A 199 0.83 -0.11 0.30
CA LEU A 199 1.75 0.29 1.34
C LEU A 199 2.09 -0.89 2.25
N LEU A 200 3.37 -1.24 2.33
CA LEU A 200 3.91 -2.20 3.30
C LEU A 200 4.43 -1.42 4.51
N VAL A 201 3.86 -1.70 5.68
CA VAL A 201 4.19 -1.05 6.96
C VAL A 201 4.73 -2.10 7.92
N ARG A 202 5.90 -1.86 8.53
CA ARG A 202 6.50 -2.77 9.53
C ARG A 202 6.36 -2.16 10.92
N LEU A 203 5.37 -2.63 11.65
CA LEU A 203 5.06 -2.19 13.01
C LEU A 203 5.89 -2.97 14.05
N PRO A 204 6.33 -2.34 15.14
CA PRO A 204 7.24 -2.96 16.11
C PRO A 204 6.73 -4.22 16.77
N LYS A 205 5.44 -4.28 17.13
CA LYS A 205 4.80 -5.42 17.79
C LYS A 205 3.79 -6.15 16.93
N THR A 206 3.02 -5.42 16.13
CA THR A 206 2.01 -5.98 15.23
C THR A 206 2.64 -6.78 14.09
N GLY A 207 3.89 -6.45 13.71
CA GLY A 207 4.57 -7.04 12.57
C GLY A 207 4.29 -6.31 11.26
N ALA A 208 4.56 -6.96 10.15
CA ALA A 208 4.39 -6.36 8.83
C ALA A 208 2.93 -6.47 8.35
N VAL A 209 2.41 -5.39 7.80
CA VAL A 209 1.05 -5.27 7.24
C VAL A 209 1.14 -4.68 5.85
N MET A 210 0.44 -5.26 4.88
CA MET A 210 0.25 -4.69 3.54
C MET A 210 -1.15 -4.10 3.41
N LEU A 211 -1.24 -2.80 3.12
CA LEU A 211 -2.46 -2.05 2.87
C LEU A 211 -2.69 -1.99 1.36
N THR A 212 -3.85 -2.43 0.88
CA THR A 212 -4.02 -2.82 -0.54
C THR A 212 -4.42 -1.68 -1.48
N GLY A 213 -4.93 -0.54 -0.99
CA GLY A 213 -5.70 0.31 -1.90
C GLY A 213 -6.72 -0.54 -2.69
N ASP A 214 -6.76 -0.36 -4.01
CA ASP A 214 -7.69 -1.04 -4.93
C ASP A 214 -7.07 -2.15 -5.77
N SER A 215 -5.83 -2.55 -5.48
CA SER A 215 -5.30 -3.80 -6.07
C SER A 215 -6.15 -5.01 -5.69
N VAL A 216 -6.82 -4.93 -4.53
CA VAL A 216 -7.82 -5.89 -4.04
C VAL A 216 -8.95 -5.12 -3.36
N HIS A 217 -10.18 -5.21 -3.87
CA HIS A 217 -11.34 -4.55 -3.27
C HIS A 217 -11.98 -5.38 -2.16
N THR A 218 -12.07 -6.70 -2.36
CA THR A 218 -12.75 -7.59 -1.41
C THR A 218 -11.95 -8.85 -1.14
N LYS A 219 -12.24 -9.50 -0.01
CA LYS A 219 -11.68 -10.81 0.30
C LYS A 219 -11.97 -11.84 -0.80
N ALA A 220 -13.15 -11.77 -1.40
CA ALA A 220 -13.51 -12.65 -2.51
C ALA A 220 -12.62 -12.45 -3.76
N ASN A 221 -12.18 -11.23 -4.06
CA ASN A 221 -11.18 -10.97 -5.11
C ASN A 221 -9.86 -11.68 -4.78
N TRP A 222 -9.38 -11.50 -3.54
CA TRP A 222 -8.12 -12.09 -3.10
C TRP A 222 -8.14 -13.61 -3.15
N ASP A 223 -9.18 -14.22 -2.57
CA ASP A 223 -9.31 -15.67 -2.46
C ASP A 223 -9.47 -16.34 -3.85
N SER A 224 -10.21 -15.70 -4.76
CA SER A 224 -10.44 -16.21 -6.11
C SER A 224 -9.33 -15.89 -7.11
N GLY A 225 -8.42 -14.94 -6.78
CA GLY A 225 -7.42 -14.44 -7.71
C GLY A 225 -8.03 -13.68 -8.90
N ARG A 226 -9.22 -13.07 -8.74
CA ARG A 226 -9.92 -12.35 -9.79
C ARG A 226 -9.88 -10.84 -9.53
N VAL A 227 -9.82 -10.08 -10.62
CA VAL A 227 -9.83 -8.60 -10.58
C VAL A 227 -11.00 -8.07 -11.39
N PRO A 228 -11.50 -6.85 -11.08
CA PRO A 228 -12.54 -6.20 -11.87
C PRO A 228 -12.13 -6.03 -13.33
N GLN A 229 -13.05 -6.29 -14.27
CA GLN A 229 -12.82 -6.08 -15.70
C GLN A 229 -12.72 -4.60 -16.09
N ARG A 230 -13.14 -3.72 -15.19
CA ARG A 230 -13.05 -2.26 -15.35
C ARG A 230 -11.71 -1.66 -14.94
N ASN A 231 -10.78 -2.47 -14.44
CA ASN A 231 -9.43 -2.02 -14.14
C ASN A 231 -8.76 -1.45 -15.39
N PHE A 232 -7.84 -0.50 -15.21
CA PHE A 232 -7.10 0.14 -16.31
C PHE A 232 -6.40 -0.91 -17.19
N ASP A 233 -5.77 -1.91 -16.58
CA ASP A 233 -5.09 -3.02 -17.24
C ASP A 233 -5.29 -4.30 -16.44
N VAL A 234 -6.14 -5.21 -16.96
CA VAL A 234 -6.45 -6.47 -16.29
C VAL A 234 -5.25 -7.42 -16.20
N PRO A 235 -4.45 -7.63 -17.25
CA PRO A 235 -3.21 -8.39 -17.17
C PRO A 235 -2.24 -7.88 -16.11
N GLN A 236 -2.00 -6.57 -16.04
CA GLN A 236 -1.14 -5.98 -15.00
C GLN A 236 -1.74 -6.16 -13.60
N SER A 237 -3.06 -6.03 -13.45
CA SER A 237 -3.74 -6.26 -12.16
C SER A 237 -3.56 -7.70 -11.68
N LEU A 238 -3.63 -8.69 -12.57
CA LEU A 238 -3.37 -10.09 -12.22
C LEU A 238 -1.90 -10.31 -11.82
N ALA A 239 -0.96 -9.72 -12.55
CA ALA A 239 0.46 -9.76 -12.19
C ALA A 239 0.72 -9.07 -10.84
N ALA A 240 -0.01 -7.99 -10.54
CA ALA A 240 0.07 -7.32 -9.24
C ALA A 240 -0.38 -8.25 -8.09
N LEU A 241 -1.45 -9.05 -8.26
CA LEU A 241 -1.87 -10.02 -7.24
C LEU A 241 -0.77 -11.06 -6.96
N GLU A 242 -0.14 -11.61 -8.00
CA GLU A 242 0.96 -12.57 -7.82
C GLU A 242 2.16 -11.93 -7.12
N ARG A 243 2.50 -10.71 -7.50
CA ARG A 243 3.54 -9.94 -6.82
C ARG A 243 3.21 -9.71 -5.35
N MET A 244 1.98 -9.33 -5.02
CA MET A 244 1.55 -9.14 -3.64
C MET A 244 1.71 -10.43 -2.82
N ARG A 245 1.38 -11.61 -3.38
CA ARG A 245 1.59 -12.90 -2.71
C ARG A 245 3.05 -13.13 -2.38
N ALA A 246 3.96 -12.84 -3.31
CA ALA A 246 5.40 -12.96 -3.09
C ALA A 246 5.89 -12.01 -1.99
N VAL A 247 5.50 -10.73 -2.03
CA VAL A 247 5.90 -9.72 -1.03
C VAL A 247 5.34 -10.07 0.35
N LEU A 248 4.09 -10.53 0.45
CA LEU A 248 3.49 -10.97 1.71
C LEU A 248 4.26 -12.12 2.34
N GLN A 249 4.66 -13.11 1.52
CA GLN A 249 5.45 -14.26 1.97
C GLN A 249 6.85 -13.82 2.44
N GLU A 250 7.56 -13.03 1.64
CA GLU A 250 8.90 -12.55 1.94
C GLU A 250 8.93 -11.69 3.21
N ALA A 251 8.01 -10.72 3.30
CA ALA A 251 7.90 -9.81 4.43
C ALA A 251 7.23 -10.46 5.66
N LYS A 252 6.66 -11.66 5.54
CA LYS A 252 5.78 -12.28 6.53
C LYS A 252 4.66 -11.33 6.95
N ALA A 253 4.10 -10.61 5.98
CA ALA A 253 3.11 -9.57 6.21
C ALA A 253 1.68 -10.13 6.18
N VAL A 254 0.80 -9.47 6.93
CA VAL A 254 -0.65 -9.70 6.90
C VAL A 254 -1.28 -8.72 5.90
N LEU A 255 -2.20 -9.23 5.08
CA LEU A 255 -2.95 -8.42 4.13
C LEU A 255 -4.12 -7.71 4.84
N TRP A 256 -4.25 -6.40 4.63
CA TRP A 256 -5.40 -5.60 5.05
C TRP A 256 -6.06 -4.96 3.83
N ILE A 257 -7.33 -5.31 3.61
CA ILE A 257 -8.10 -4.87 2.45
C ILE A 257 -8.96 -3.67 2.85
N GLY A 258 -8.63 -2.50 2.31
CA GLY A 258 -9.22 -1.22 2.70
C GLY A 258 -10.71 -1.09 2.39
N HIS A 259 -11.19 -1.79 1.37
CA HIS A 259 -12.59 -1.77 0.92
C HIS A 259 -13.45 -2.92 1.44
N GLU A 260 -12.89 -3.88 2.20
CA GLU A 260 -13.59 -5.09 2.65
C GLU A 260 -14.44 -4.81 3.92
N PRO A 261 -15.78 -4.84 3.84
CA PRO A 261 -16.63 -4.55 5.00
C PRO A 261 -16.46 -5.55 6.15
N SER A 262 -16.14 -6.80 5.86
CA SER A 262 -15.95 -7.82 6.91
C SER A 262 -14.69 -7.59 7.74
N GLU A 263 -13.76 -6.75 7.28
CA GLU A 263 -12.59 -6.35 8.06
C GLU A 263 -12.87 -5.25 9.09
N VAL A 264 -13.94 -4.46 8.90
CA VAL A 264 -14.28 -3.34 9.80
C VAL A 264 -14.37 -3.77 11.27
N PRO A 265 -15.11 -4.84 11.64
CA PRO A 265 -15.21 -5.25 13.05
C PRO A 265 -13.91 -5.88 13.58
N LEU A 266 -12.96 -6.21 12.72
CA LEU A 266 -11.69 -6.81 13.09
C LEU A 266 -10.61 -5.75 13.35
N ARG A 267 -10.86 -4.49 12.99
CA ARG A 267 -9.89 -3.40 13.13
C ARG A 267 -10.17 -2.54 14.36
N ARG A 268 -9.10 -2.10 15.00
CA ARG A 268 -9.15 -1.05 16.03
C ARG A 268 -9.02 0.30 15.33
N TYR A 269 -10.10 1.07 15.34
CA TYR A 269 -10.11 2.41 14.78
C TYR A 269 -9.58 3.44 15.79
N ALA A 270 -9.11 4.58 15.29
CA ALA A 270 -8.70 5.71 16.10
C ALA A 270 -9.75 6.05 17.18
N PRO A 271 -9.34 6.40 18.43
CA PRO A 271 -7.97 6.71 18.88
C PRO A 271 -7.11 5.48 19.24
N ALA A 272 -7.62 4.25 19.13
CA ALA A 272 -6.80 3.06 19.30
C ALA A 272 -5.80 2.92 18.14
N TYR A 273 -4.65 2.29 18.39
CA TYR A 273 -3.57 2.16 17.40
C TYR A 273 -2.94 0.77 17.41
N TYR A 274 -2.12 0.54 16.41
CA TYR A 274 -1.22 -0.61 16.25
C TYR A 274 0.23 -0.14 16.36
N ASP A 275 1.06 -0.92 17.04
CA ASP A 275 2.48 -0.67 17.29
C ASP A 275 3.33 -1.95 17.12
#